data_0a4732b8ea91575c07eaaa6773c12fb9
#
_entry.id   0a4732b8ea91575c07eaaa6773c12fb9
#
_cell.length_a   1.000
_cell.length_b   1.000
_cell.length_c   1.000
_cell.angle_alpha   90.00
_cell.angle_beta   90.00
_cell.angle_gamma   90.00
#
_symmetry.space_group_name_H-M   'P 1'
#
loop_
_entity.id
_entity.type
_entity.pdbx_description
1 polymer ?
#
loop_
_entity_poly.entity_id
_entity_poly.type
_entity_poly.pdbx_seq_one_letter_code
_entity_poly.pdbx_strand_id
1 'polypeptide(L)'
;VYSEAQAERGKKVYDANCVTCHLPDLDGSANPDAGARGAPLVGTRFVQDFGESRVSALFNKVKRDMPSGRPGTLTDQEYLDAAAYVLHRNRFPAGATELTEETAGEFWIPGAGGAEGLQNYTFVTTIGCLHQDPTRSWLLTSAQELKKTEPAGGLAPAAVPDGPGEFTFRLLDAFSYNPEPHNGHKVRVTGYMVRLGAEIRVNVQSLQMVGTSCGK
;
A
#
# COMPACT_ATOMS: atom_id res chain seq x y z
N VAL A 1 -14.90 5.07 -3.63
CA VAL A 1 -14.38 4.72 -4.97
C VAL A 1 -15.45 4.03 -5.82
N TYR A 2 -16.26 3.18 -5.26
CA TYR A 2 -17.35 2.39 -5.86
C TYR A 2 -18.53 2.33 -4.89
N SER A 3 -19.73 1.97 -5.32
CA SER A 3 -20.87 1.71 -4.44
C SER A 3 -20.93 0.24 -4.00
N GLU A 4 -21.51 -0.03 -2.82
CA GLU A 4 -21.75 -1.41 -2.36
C GLU A 4 -22.56 -2.21 -3.38
N ALA A 5 -23.62 -1.60 -3.93
CA ALA A 5 -24.44 -2.23 -4.96
C ALA A 5 -23.63 -2.61 -6.21
N GLN A 6 -22.65 -1.80 -6.58
CA GLN A 6 -21.74 -2.11 -7.68
C GLN A 6 -20.83 -3.30 -7.33
N ALA A 7 -20.29 -3.36 -6.13
CA ALA A 7 -19.47 -4.50 -5.70
C ALA A 7 -20.29 -5.81 -5.65
N GLU A 8 -21.57 -5.75 -5.25
CA GLU A 8 -22.47 -6.90 -5.29
C GLU A 8 -22.75 -7.40 -6.71
N ARG A 9 -22.95 -6.50 -7.67
CA ARG A 9 -23.04 -6.86 -9.09
C ARG A 9 -21.73 -7.46 -9.59
N GLY A 10 -20.62 -6.85 -9.19
CA GLY A 10 -19.28 -7.31 -9.53
C GLY A 10 -18.98 -8.71 -9.01
N LYS A 11 -19.50 -9.08 -7.83
CA LYS A 11 -19.42 -10.45 -7.36
C LYS A 11 -20.08 -11.44 -8.31
N LYS A 12 -21.25 -11.11 -8.85
CA LYS A 12 -21.96 -11.98 -9.80
C LYS A 12 -21.16 -12.15 -11.10
N VAL A 13 -20.59 -11.06 -11.60
CA VAL A 13 -19.70 -11.08 -12.78
C VAL A 13 -18.47 -11.95 -12.51
N TYR A 14 -17.85 -11.78 -11.34
CA TYR A 14 -16.70 -12.55 -10.89
C TYR A 14 -17.01 -14.06 -10.81
N ASP A 15 -18.09 -14.42 -10.15
CA ASP A 15 -18.53 -15.82 -9.99
C ASP A 15 -18.79 -16.49 -11.34
N ALA A 16 -19.29 -15.75 -12.31
CA ALA A 16 -19.58 -16.27 -13.64
C ALA A 16 -18.36 -16.39 -14.57
N ASN A 17 -17.33 -15.54 -14.39
CA ASN A 17 -16.28 -15.38 -15.40
C ASN A 17 -14.85 -15.51 -14.87
N CYS A 18 -14.60 -15.41 -13.57
CA CYS A 18 -13.26 -15.27 -13.00
C CYS A 18 -12.93 -16.37 -11.99
N VAL A 19 -13.94 -16.90 -11.28
CA VAL A 19 -13.79 -17.79 -10.14
C VAL A 19 -13.04 -19.09 -10.46
N THR A 20 -13.18 -19.60 -11.69
CA THR A 20 -12.54 -20.85 -12.11
C THR A 20 -11.00 -20.77 -12.05
N CYS A 21 -10.44 -19.58 -12.31
CA CYS A 21 -8.99 -19.36 -12.27
C CYS A 21 -8.53 -18.67 -11.00
N HIS A 22 -9.30 -17.68 -10.51
CA HIS A 22 -8.90 -16.87 -9.37
C HIS A 22 -9.46 -17.33 -8.03
N LEU A 23 -10.27 -18.41 -7.99
CA LEU A 23 -10.92 -19.05 -6.84
C LEU A 23 -11.93 -18.11 -6.12
N PRO A 24 -12.83 -18.67 -5.27
CA PRO A 24 -13.88 -17.88 -4.61
C PRO A 24 -13.35 -16.83 -3.62
N ASP A 25 -12.17 -17.05 -3.06
CA ASP A 25 -11.49 -16.16 -2.11
C ASP A 25 -10.55 -15.17 -2.79
N LEU A 26 -10.44 -15.21 -4.13
CA LEU A 26 -9.55 -14.39 -4.95
C LEU A 26 -8.05 -14.71 -4.74
N ASP A 27 -7.73 -15.81 -4.11
CA ASP A 27 -6.36 -16.21 -3.76
C ASP A 27 -5.62 -16.92 -4.92
N GLY A 28 -6.33 -17.34 -5.92
CA GLY A 28 -5.80 -17.80 -7.22
C GLY A 28 -4.75 -18.90 -7.13
N SER A 29 -3.50 -18.55 -7.05
CA SER A 29 -2.36 -19.48 -7.18
C SER A 29 -1.83 -20.07 -5.87
N ALA A 30 -2.50 -19.86 -4.73
CA ALA A 30 -2.01 -20.36 -3.45
C ALA A 30 -1.95 -21.89 -3.36
N ASN A 31 -2.69 -22.57 -4.24
CA ASN A 31 -2.63 -24.04 -4.32
C ASN A 31 -2.45 -24.49 -5.79
N PRO A 32 -1.23 -24.84 -6.22
CA PRO A 32 -0.97 -25.38 -7.56
C PRO A 32 -1.75 -26.65 -7.88
N ASP A 33 -2.10 -27.44 -6.86
CA ASP A 33 -2.84 -28.71 -7.01
C ASP A 33 -4.34 -28.48 -7.23
N ALA A 34 -4.86 -27.29 -6.94
CA ALA A 34 -6.27 -26.95 -7.17
C ALA A 34 -6.61 -26.62 -8.63
N GLY A 35 -5.64 -26.69 -9.54
CA GLY A 35 -5.83 -26.41 -10.97
C GLY A 35 -6.09 -24.93 -11.30
N ALA A 36 -6.13 -24.04 -10.32
CA ALA A 36 -6.25 -22.61 -10.52
C ALA A 36 -4.97 -22.06 -11.20
N ARG A 37 -5.14 -21.25 -12.23
CA ARG A 37 -4.02 -20.64 -13.00
C ARG A 37 -4.00 -19.12 -12.93
N GLY A 38 -4.91 -18.53 -12.15
CA GLY A 38 -4.98 -17.08 -11.97
C GLY A 38 -4.05 -16.60 -10.87
N ALA A 39 -3.49 -15.40 -11.02
CA ALA A 39 -2.76 -14.74 -9.94
C ALA A 39 -3.72 -14.37 -8.79
N PRO A 40 -3.25 -14.29 -7.53
CA PRO A 40 -4.02 -13.72 -6.44
C PRO A 40 -4.45 -12.29 -6.76
N LEU A 41 -5.73 -12.00 -6.50
CA LEU A 41 -6.34 -10.68 -6.69
C LEU A 41 -6.57 -9.96 -5.35
N VAL A 42 -6.02 -10.49 -4.26
CA VAL A 42 -6.13 -9.93 -2.90
C VAL A 42 -4.77 -9.92 -2.19
N GLY A 43 -4.68 -9.10 -1.14
CA GLY A 43 -3.54 -9.07 -0.25
C GLY A 43 -2.26 -8.53 -0.90
N THR A 44 -1.11 -9.05 -0.44
CA THR A 44 0.20 -8.54 -0.84
C THR A 44 0.41 -8.57 -2.35
N ARG A 45 -0.06 -9.61 -3.04
CA ARG A 45 0.09 -9.73 -4.49
C ARG A 45 -0.69 -8.65 -5.24
N PHE A 46 -1.94 -8.38 -4.83
CA PHE A 46 -2.74 -7.30 -5.41
C PHE A 46 -2.04 -5.95 -5.25
N VAL A 47 -1.49 -5.70 -4.07
CA VAL A 47 -0.76 -4.46 -3.79
C VAL A 47 0.56 -4.37 -4.57
N GLN A 48 1.26 -5.48 -4.80
CA GLN A 48 2.45 -5.51 -5.65
C GLN A 48 2.14 -5.17 -7.12
N ASP A 49 1.01 -5.68 -7.63
CA ASP A 49 0.64 -5.52 -9.03
C ASP A 49 -0.03 -4.16 -9.32
N PHE A 50 -0.79 -3.63 -8.37
CA PHE A 50 -1.64 -2.44 -8.58
C PHE A 50 -1.41 -1.30 -7.57
N GLY A 51 -0.70 -1.54 -6.47
CA GLY A 51 -0.38 -0.47 -5.51
C GLY A 51 0.36 0.68 -6.19
N GLU A 52 0.04 1.91 -5.79
CA GLU A 52 0.57 3.14 -6.36
C GLU A 52 0.19 3.37 -7.84
N SER A 53 -0.82 2.68 -8.31
CA SER A 53 -1.41 2.93 -9.63
C SER A 53 -2.84 3.47 -9.49
N ARG A 54 -3.36 3.98 -10.58
CA ARG A 54 -4.77 4.38 -10.64
C ARG A 54 -5.67 3.16 -10.77
N VAL A 55 -6.90 3.27 -10.27
CA VAL A 55 -7.92 2.20 -10.46
C VAL A 55 -8.15 1.89 -11.92
N SER A 56 -7.95 2.87 -12.82
CA SER A 56 -7.99 2.63 -14.26
C SER A 56 -6.95 1.62 -14.76
N ALA A 57 -5.81 1.46 -14.07
CA ALA A 57 -4.83 0.43 -14.42
C ALA A 57 -5.39 -0.98 -14.17
N LEU A 58 -6.09 -1.17 -13.04
CA LEU A 58 -6.81 -2.41 -12.75
C LEU A 58 -7.91 -2.67 -13.80
N PHE A 59 -8.77 -1.70 -14.05
CA PHE A 59 -9.84 -1.79 -15.05
C PHE A 59 -9.29 -2.16 -16.44
N ASN A 60 -8.29 -1.43 -16.92
CA ASN A 60 -7.68 -1.67 -18.24
C ASN A 60 -7.03 -3.06 -18.31
N LYS A 61 -6.37 -3.51 -17.25
CA LYS A 61 -5.79 -4.85 -17.19
C LYS A 61 -6.86 -5.93 -17.29
N VAL A 62 -7.95 -5.80 -16.54
CA VAL A 62 -9.04 -6.77 -16.57
C VAL A 62 -9.73 -6.79 -17.92
N LYS A 63 -10.01 -5.63 -18.50
CA LYS A 63 -10.66 -5.51 -19.83
C LYS A 63 -9.81 -6.08 -20.96
N ARG A 64 -8.51 -5.82 -20.94
CA ARG A 64 -7.58 -6.23 -21.99
C ARG A 64 -7.24 -7.72 -21.95
N ASP A 65 -7.09 -8.29 -20.76
CA ASP A 65 -6.46 -9.60 -20.58
C ASP A 65 -7.43 -10.67 -20.05
N MET A 66 -8.62 -10.27 -19.57
CA MET A 66 -9.56 -11.17 -18.90
C MET A 66 -10.96 -11.16 -19.56
N PRO A 67 -11.74 -12.26 -19.41
CA PRO A 67 -11.33 -13.58 -18.96
C PRO A 67 -10.27 -14.18 -19.89
N SER A 68 -9.29 -14.89 -19.30
CA SER A 68 -8.22 -15.52 -20.10
C SER A 68 -8.79 -16.43 -21.18
N GLY A 69 -8.31 -16.29 -22.41
CA GLY A 69 -8.79 -17.00 -23.60
C GLY A 69 -9.98 -16.35 -24.32
N ARG A 70 -10.66 -15.39 -23.68
CA ARG A 70 -11.75 -14.59 -24.30
C ARG A 70 -11.81 -13.16 -23.77
N PRO A 71 -10.69 -12.41 -23.85
CA PRO A 71 -10.65 -11.03 -23.35
C PRO A 71 -11.61 -10.13 -24.14
N GLY A 72 -12.10 -9.06 -23.52
CA GLY A 72 -12.98 -8.09 -24.17
C GLY A 72 -14.42 -8.59 -24.44
N THR A 73 -14.83 -9.72 -23.86
CA THR A 73 -16.17 -10.30 -24.10
C THR A 73 -17.24 -9.78 -23.15
N LEU A 74 -16.87 -9.11 -22.08
CA LEU A 74 -17.80 -8.48 -21.14
C LEU A 74 -18.04 -7.02 -21.57
N THR A 75 -19.13 -6.44 -21.10
CA THR A 75 -19.39 -5.00 -21.25
C THR A 75 -18.47 -4.19 -20.34
N ASP A 76 -18.26 -2.92 -20.66
CA ASP A 76 -17.44 -2.03 -19.84
C ASP A 76 -17.99 -1.91 -18.41
N GLN A 77 -19.31 -1.91 -18.25
CA GLN A 77 -19.96 -1.92 -16.94
C GLN A 77 -19.63 -3.21 -16.15
N GLU A 78 -19.65 -4.36 -16.79
CA GLU A 78 -19.30 -5.62 -16.11
C GLU A 78 -17.82 -5.64 -15.70
N TYR A 79 -16.91 -5.08 -16.50
CA TYR A 79 -15.52 -4.93 -16.12
C TYR A 79 -15.32 -3.96 -14.96
N LEU A 80 -16.07 -2.84 -14.92
CA LEU A 80 -16.05 -1.89 -13.81
C LEU A 80 -16.63 -2.51 -12.53
N ASP A 81 -17.73 -3.26 -12.66
CA ASP A 81 -18.36 -3.97 -11.55
C ASP A 81 -17.40 -5.04 -10.98
N ALA A 82 -16.72 -5.82 -11.85
CA ALA A 82 -15.71 -6.78 -11.41
C ALA A 82 -14.51 -6.10 -10.71
N ALA A 83 -14.05 -4.96 -11.23
CA ALA A 83 -12.99 -4.17 -10.57
C ALA A 83 -13.46 -3.65 -9.20
N ALA A 84 -14.70 -3.17 -9.08
CA ALA A 84 -15.28 -2.75 -7.81
C ALA A 84 -15.33 -3.90 -6.80
N TYR A 85 -15.68 -5.11 -7.23
CA TYR A 85 -15.65 -6.29 -6.36
C TYR A 85 -14.23 -6.63 -5.88
N VAL A 86 -13.23 -6.58 -6.77
CA VAL A 86 -11.82 -6.81 -6.38
C VAL A 86 -11.36 -5.76 -5.37
N LEU A 87 -11.70 -4.48 -5.57
CA LEU A 87 -11.40 -3.41 -4.61
C LEU A 87 -12.10 -3.67 -3.26
N HIS A 88 -13.38 -4.06 -3.27
CA HIS A 88 -14.14 -4.40 -2.05
C HIS A 88 -13.45 -5.55 -1.28
N ARG A 89 -13.01 -6.60 -1.96
CA ARG A 89 -12.31 -7.73 -1.33
C ARG A 89 -10.94 -7.33 -0.76
N ASN A 90 -10.33 -6.27 -1.28
CA ASN A 90 -9.12 -5.65 -0.73
C ASN A 90 -9.42 -4.54 0.31
N ARG A 91 -10.66 -4.47 0.83
CA ARG A 91 -11.09 -3.56 1.91
C ARG A 91 -11.02 -2.08 1.58
N PHE A 92 -11.08 -1.73 0.30
CA PHE A 92 -11.26 -0.33 -0.07
C PHE A 92 -12.66 0.15 0.35
N PRO A 93 -12.79 1.37 0.89
CA PRO A 93 -14.09 1.85 1.33
C PRO A 93 -15.02 2.08 0.15
N ALA A 94 -16.26 1.62 0.27
CA ALA A 94 -17.32 1.99 -0.64
C ALA A 94 -17.71 3.46 -0.44
N GLY A 95 -18.25 4.05 -1.48
CA GLY A 95 -18.78 5.42 -1.50
C GLY A 95 -20.25 5.46 -1.93
N ALA A 96 -20.75 6.66 -2.13
CA ALA A 96 -22.14 6.87 -2.59
C ALA A 96 -22.31 6.71 -4.11
N THR A 97 -21.22 6.82 -4.87
CA THR A 97 -21.23 6.81 -6.34
C THR A 97 -20.57 5.54 -6.89
N GLU A 98 -21.00 5.14 -8.07
CA GLU A 98 -20.39 4.00 -8.78
C GLU A 98 -19.05 4.39 -9.42
N LEU A 99 -18.19 3.41 -9.53
CA LEU A 99 -16.96 3.49 -10.32
C LEU A 99 -17.31 3.54 -11.81
N THR A 100 -16.80 4.54 -12.50
CA THR A 100 -16.90 4.72 -13.95
C THR A 100 -15.49 4.75 -14.55
N GLU A 101 -15.36 4.70 -15.88
CA GLU A 101 -14.06 4.86 -16.53
C GLU A 101 -13.39 6.18 -16.17
N GLU A 102 -14.18 7.27 -16.09
CA GLU A 102 -13.70 8.59 -15.74
C GLU A 102 -13.15 8.60 -14.30
N THR A 103 -13.97 8.19 -13.33
CA THR A 103 -13.59 8.20 -11.93
C THR A 103 -12.50 7.18 -11.61
N ALA A 104 -12.41 6.07 -12.34
CA ALA A 104 -11.28 5.13 -12.22
C ALA A 104 -9.93 5.78 -12.51
N GLY A 105 -9.90 6.81 -13.35
CA GLY A 105 -8.72 7.63 -13.61
C GLY A 105 -8.34 8.59 -12.48
N GLU A 106 -9.23 8.87 -11.54
CA GLU A 106 -9.02 9.82 -10.45
C GLU A 106 -8.52 9.15 -9.17
N PHE A 107 -8.96 7.92 -8.90
CA PHE A 107 -8.64 7.21 -7.67
C PHE A 107 -7.33 6.43 -7.75
N TRP A 108 -6.54 6.52 -6.69
CA TRP A 108 -5.33 5.75 -6.52
C TRP A 108 -5.57 4.52 -5.65
N ILE A 109 -4.94 3.41 -6.04
CA ILE A 109 -4.85 2.22 -5.21
C ILE A 109 -3.66 2.43 -4.25
N PRO A 110 -3.89 2.48 -2.93
CA PRO A 110 -2.81 2.60 -1.97
C PRO A 110 -1.80 1.46 -2.12
N GLY A 111 -0.54 1.79 -2.00
CA GLY A 111 0.51 0.79 -1.88
C GLY A 111 0.55 0.10 -0.51
N ALA A 112 1.51 -0.80 -0.28
CA ALA A 112 1.67 -1.55 0.97
C ALA A 112 2.03 -0.70 2.20
N GLY A 113 1.98 0.61 2.11
CA GLY A 113 2.42 1.56 3.16
C GLY A 113 1.31 2.23 3.94
N GLY A 114 0.09 1.72 3.95
CA GLY A 114 -0.99 2.26 4.78
C GLY A 114 -2.09 3.03 4.05
N ALA A 115 -3.10 3.44 4.82
CA ALA A 115 -4.39 3.95 4.35
C ALA A 115 -4.36 5.28 3.57
N GLU A 116 -3.24 6.01 3.56
CA GLU A 116 -3.13 7.32 2.91
C GLU A 116 -2.51 7.28 1.50
N GLY A 117 -2.22 6.09 0.96
CA GLY A 117 -1.76 5.94 -0.43
C GLY A 117 -0.52 6.75 -0.77
N LEU A 118 0.48 6.75 0.12
CA LEU A 118 1.73 7.46 -0.12
C LEU A 118 2.44 6.89 -1.36
N GLN A 119 2.68 7.75 -2.32
CA GLN A 119 3.43 7.40 -3.53
C GLN A 119 4.92 7.24 -3.23
N ASN A 120 5.58 6.43 -4.05
CA ASN A 120 7.05 6.35 -4.01
C ASN A 120 7.66 7.74 -4.18
N TYR A 121 8.73 8.03 -3.45
CA TYR A 121 9.36 9.35 -3.36
C TYR A 121 8.50 10.46 -2.73
N THR A 122 7.40 10.12 -2.04
CA THR A 122 6.71 11.10 -1.18
C THR A 122 7.64 11.49 -0.02
N PHE A 123 7.71 12.79 0.25
CA PHE A 123 8.41 13.29 1.43
C PHE A 123 7.55 13.06 2.68
N VAL A 124 8.11 12.35 3.65
CA VAL A 124 7.37 11.82 4.80
C VAL A 124 8.08 12.11 6.11
N THR A 125 7.32 12.04 7.19
CA THR A 125 7.83 12.05 8.57
C THR A 125 7.26 10.88 9.35
N THR A 126 8.05 10.36 10.28
CA THR A 126 7.62 9.36 11.26
C THR A 126 8.45 9.47 12.53
N ILE A 127 7.97 8.86 13.60
CA ILE A 127 8.68 8.77 14.91
C ILE A 127 8.75 7.30 15.29
N GLY A 128 9.93 6.85 15.69
CA GLY A 128 10.16 5.48 16.14
C GLY A 128 11.46 5.32 16.92
N CYS A 129 11.80 4.09 17.20
CA CYS A 129 13.00 3.73 17.92
C CYS A 129 14.13 3.41 16.93
N LEU A 130 15.25 4.11 17.06
CA LEU A 130 16.40 3.90 16.18
C LEU A 130 17.25 2.74 16.67
N HIS A 131 17.51 1.79 15.80
CA HIS A 131 18.39 0.64 16.06
C HIS A 131 19.31 0.35 14.89
N GLN A 132 20.52 -0.14 15.21
CA GLN A 132 21.38 -0.72 14.22
C GLN A 132 21.24 -2.25 14.23
N ASP A 133 20.97 -2.86 13.08
CA ASP A 133 20.88 -4.32 12.95
C ASP A 133 22.30 -4.96 12.85
N PRO A 134 22.42 -6.30 12.98
CA PRO A 134 23.70 -6.98 12.86
C PRO A 134 24.41 -6.80 11.51
N THR A 135 23.67 -6.42 10.46
CA THR A 135 24.22 -6.11 9.13
C THR A 135 24.71 -4.67 9.01
N ARG A 136 24.70 -3.92 10.12
CA ARG A 136 25.04 -2.50 10.20
C ARG A 136 24.06 -1.57 9.47
N SER A 137 22.87 -2.05 9.16
CA SER A 137 21.80 -1.22 8.63
C SER A 137 21.04 -0.53 9.76
N TRP A 138 20.60 0.70 9.52
CA TRP A 138 19.77 1.43 10.46
C TRP A 138 18.29 1.12 10.24
N LEU A 139 17.61 0.77 11.32
CA LEU A 139 16.18 0.49 11.35
C LEU A 139 15.48 1.47 12.30
N LEU A 140 14.29 1.87 11.94
CA LEU A 140 13.36 2.58 12.80
C LEU A 140 12.25 1.61 13.19
N THR A 141 12.31 1.06 14.39
CA THR A 141 11.36 0.07 14.90
C THR A 141 10.30 0.74 15.79
N SER A 142 9.19 0.05 16.07
CA SER A 142 8.06 0.64 16.81
C SER A 142 7.70 2.02 16.27
N ALA A 143 7.78 2.16 14.96
CA ALA A 143 7.57 3.43 14.28
C ALA A 143 6.07 3.70 14.08
N GLN A 144 5.71 4.95 14.18
CA GLN A 144 4.39 5.43 13.80
C GLN A 144 4.20 5.31 12.28
N GLU A 145 2.96 5.38 11.83
CA GLU A 145 2.66 5.43 10.41
C GLU A 145 3.37 6.61 9.72
N LEU A 146 3.82 6.41 8.48
CA LEU A 146 4.40 7.48 7.68
C LEU A 146 3.35 8.54 7.37
N LYS A 147 3.66 9.81 7.63
CA LYS A 147 2.80 10.95 7.31
C LYS A 147 3.47 11.81 6.24
N LYS A 148 2.69 12.17 5.22
CA LYS A 148 3.16 13.14 4.22
C LYS A 148 3.49 14.47 4.90
N THR A 149 4.61 15.06 4.51
CA THR A 149 5.03 16.40 4.94
C THR A 149 5.73 17.13 3.80
N GLU A 150 6.05 18.41 4.01
CA GLU A 150 6.74 19.22 3.00
C GLU A 150 8.23 19.37 3.32
N PRO A 151 9.12 19.37 2.30
CA PRO A 151 10.58 19.47 2.50
C PRO A 151 11.07 20.76 3.14
N ALA A 152 10.35 21.87 3.02
CA ALA A 152 10.78 23.20 3.38
C ALA A 152 10.02 23.87 4.53
N GLY A 153 9.16 23.17 5.21
CA GLY A 153 8.47 23.69 6.39
C GLY A 153 9.39 23.58 7.60
N GLY A 154 9.74 24.68 8.22
CA GLY A 154 10.20 24.63 9.60
C GLY A 154 9.14 23.84 10.38
N LEU A 155 9.46 22.59 10.71
CA LEU A 155 8.56 21.69 11.43
C LEU A 155 8.25 22.37 12.78
N ALA A 156 7.05 22.95 12.88
CA ALA A 156 6.48 23.12 14.20
C ALA A 156 6.63 21.76 14.89
N PRO A 157 7.10 21.69 16.14
CA PRO A 157 7.31 20.43 16.82
C PRO A 157 5.95 19.71 16.90
N ALA A 158 5.71 18.85 15.93
CA ALA A 158 4.54 17.98 15.98
C ALA A 158 4.63 17.21 17.28
N ALA A 159 3.52 17.11 18.01
CA ALA A 159 3.46 16.37 19.23
C ALA A 159 4.07 14.97 19.02
N VAL A 160 4.93 14.56 19.94
CA VAL A 160 5.45 13.19 19.95
C VAL A 160 4.29 12.30 20.38
N PRO A 161 3.85 11.34 19.55
CA PRO A 161 2.76 10.45 19.94
C PRO A 161 3.10 9.65 21.18
N ASP A 162 2.12 9.46 22.05
CA ASP A 162 2.23 8.56 23.19
C ASP A 162 2.20 7.10 22.71
N GLY A 163 3.13 6.29 23.19
CA GLY A 163 3.22 4.86 22.90
C GLY A 163 4.04 4.49 21.65
N PRO A 164 4.30 3.18 21.48
CA PRO A 164 4.99 2.63 20.32
C PRO A 164 4.07 2.57 19.10
N GLY A 165 4.63 2.68 17.91
CA GLY A 165 3.96 2.36 16.65
C GLY A 165 4.13 0.88 16.29
N GLU A 166 3.52 0.46 15.22
CA GLU A 166 3.49 -0.94 14.75
C GLU A 166 4.43 -1.20 13.57
N PHE A 167 5.08 -0.16 13.04
CA PHE A 167 5.86 -0.27 11.80
C PHE A 167 7.36 -0.40 12.07
N THR A 168 8.03 -0.95 11.08
CA THR A 168 9.49 -0.98 11.00
C THR A 168 9.92 -0.48 9.62
N PHE A 169 10.81 0.50 9.59
CA PHE A 169 11.34 1.06 8.35
C PHE A 169 12.87 0.93 8.33
N ARG A 170 13.42 0.50 7.19
CA ARG A 170 14.86 0.58 6.95
C ARG A 170 15.21 2.00 6.53
N LEU A 171 16.25 2.55 7.15
CA LEU A 171 16.74 3.89 6.85
C LEU A 171 17.89 3.84 5.85
N LEU A 172 17.77 4.59 4.76
CA LEU A 172 18.82 4.81 3.76
C LEU A 172 19.51 6.13 4.07
N ASP A 173 20.82 6.19 3.81
CA ASP A 173 21.67 7.37 3.99
C ASP A 173 21.67 7.98 5.41
N ALA A 174 21.24 7.19 6.42
CA ALA A 174 21.18 7.63 7.80
C ALA A 174 22.54 8.09 8.36
N PHE A 175 23.65 7.54 7.87
CA PHE A 175 25.00 7.89 8.32
C PHE A 175 25.33 9.39 8.19
N SER A 176 24.75 10.04 7.20
CA SER A 176 24.92 11.50 6.99
C SER A 176 24.32 12.33 8.12
N TYR A 177 23.52 11.73 8.99
CA TYR A 177 22.78 12.40 10.06
C TYR A 177 23.22 11.94 11.45
N ASN A 178 24.44 11.38 11.58
CA ASN A 178 25.08 10.98 12.83
C ASN A 178 24.15 10.09 13.72
N PRO A 179 23.73 8.94 13.27
CA PRO A 179 22.74 8.11 13.95
C PRO A 179 23.28 7.38 15.20
N GLU A 180 24.60 7.13 15.29
CA GLU A 180 25.23 6.34 16.35
C GLU A 180 24.88 6.80 17.76
N PRO A 181 24.94 8.10 18.11
CA PRO A 181 24.58 8.58 19.45
C PRO A 181 23.11 8.39 19.80
N HIS A 182 22.28 8.11 18.80
CA HIS A 182 20.83 7.96 18.95
C HIS A 182 20.37 6.49 18.90
N ASN A 183 21.31 5.54 18.87
CA ASN A 183 20.96 4.12 18.93
C ASN A 183 20.26 3.79 20.26
N GLY A 184 19.05 3.23 20.18
CA GLY A 184 18.17 3.00 21.34
C GLY A 184 17.32 4.20 21.76
N HIS A 185 17.44 5.32 21.09
CA HIS A 185 16.65 6.51 21.36
C HIS A 185 15.40 6.61 20.47
N LYS A 186 14.37 7.31 20.95
CA LYS A 186 13.20 7.71 20.18
C LYS A 186 13.58 8.89 19.29
N VAL A 187 13.45 8.73 17.98
CA VAL A 187 13.82 9.74 17.00
C VAL A 187 12.68 10.06 16.05
N ARG A 188 12.63 11.31 15.59
CA ARG A 188 11.87 11.71 14.40
C ARG A 188 12.77 11.59 13.19
N VAL A 189 12.27 10.92 12.17
CA VAL A 189 12.89 10.83 10.86
C VAL A 189 12.02 11.52 9.84
N THR A 190 12.60 12.37 9.00
CA THR A 190 11.97 12.88 7.77
C THR A 190 12.82 12.48 6.57
N GLY A 191 12.18 12.23 5.46
CA GLY A 191 12.89 11.84 4.25
C GLY A 191 11.95 11.39 3.14
N TYR A 192 12.52 10.87 2.08
CA TYR A 192 11.74 10.33 0.97
C TYR A 192 11.44 8.86 1.21
N MET A 193 10.16 8.50 1.15
CA MET A 193 9.77 7.10 1.16
C MET A 193 10.25 6.41 -0.12
N VAL A 194 10.89 5.25 0.02
CA VAL A 194 11.34 4.41 -1.08
C VAL A 194 10.77 3.02 -0.89
N ARG A 195 9.99 2.57 -1.86
CA ARG A 195 9.40 1.24 -1.84
C ARG A 195 10.17 0.30 -2.76
N LEU A 196 10.54 -0.86 -2.21
CA LEU A 196 11.17 -1.95 -2.94
C LEU A 196 10.40 -3.25 -2.67
N GLY A 197 9.49 -3.59 -3.57
CA GLY A 197 8.56 -4.71 -3.34
C GLY A 197 7.67 -4.44 -2.13
N ALA A 198 7.66 -5.36 -1.17
CA ALA A 198 6.92 -5.23 0.08
C ALA A 198 7.65 -4.41 1.17
N GLU A 199 8.93 -4.08 0.98
CA GLU A 199 9.73 -3.35 1.96
C GLU A 199 9.62 -1.84 1.73
N ILE A 200 9.29 -1.12 2.80
CA ILE A 200 9.30 0.33 2.82
C ILE A 200 10.57 0.82 3.51
N ARG A 201 11.27 1.69 2.84
CA ARG A 201 12.49 2.35 3.31
C ARG A 201 12.28 3.85 3.36
N VAL A 202 13.05 4.54 4.18
CA VAL A 202 13.07 6.01 4.21
C VAL A 202 14.49 6.47 3.91
N ASN A 203 14.66 7.19 2.80
CA ASN A 203 15.91 7.91 2.50
C ASN A 203 15.92 9.17 3.35
N VAL A 204 16.75 9.14 4.39
CA VAL A 204 16.76 10.14 5.46
C VAL A 204 17.22 11.50 4.93
N GLN A 205 16.48 12.55 5.30
CA GLN A 205 16.83 13.94 5.07
C GLN A 205 16.96 14.74 6.38
N SER A 206 16.43 14.19 7.48
CA SER A 206 16.62 14.72 8.84
C SER A 206 16.41 13.61 9.86
N LEU A 207 17.20 13.62 10.91
CA LEU A 207 17.09 12.75 12.07
C LEU A 207 17.21 13.61 13.33
N GLN A 208 16.18 13.60 14.17
CA GLN A 208 16.11 14.41 15.39
C GLN A 208 15.72 13.51 16.58
N MET A 209 16.51 13.56 17.64
CA MET A 209 16.13 12.91 18.89
C MET A 209 14.90 13.61 19.49
N VAL A 210 13.88 12.83 19.84
CA VAL A 210 12.65 13.29 20.51
C VAL A 210 12.43 12.63 21.86
N GLY A 211 13.28 11.67 22.24
CA GLY A 211 13.28 11.01 23.54
C GLY A 211 14.56 10.21 23.74
N THR A 212 15.04 10.15 24.97
CA THR A 212 16.28 9.46 25.36
C THR A 212 16.12 7.95 25.53
N SER A 213 14.92 7.43 25.40
CA SER A 213 14.62 6.00 25.42
C SER A 213 13.43 5.69 24.53
N CYS A 214 13.34 4.45 24.11
CA CYS A 214 12.26 3.97 23.26
C CYS A 214 10.94 3.70 24.01
N GLY A 215 10.93 3.89 25.33
CA GLY A 215 9.80 3.53 26.18
C GLY A 215 9.62 2.00 26.27
N LYS A 216 9.22 1.53 27.43
CA LYS A 216 8.69 0.17 27.59
C LYS A 216 7.20 0.16 27.26
#